data_312efb7803028e4b6000db611f359ded
#
_entry.id   312efb7803028e4b6000db611f359ded
#
_cell.length_a   1.000
_cell.length_b   1.000
_cell.length_c   1.000
_cell.angle_alpha   90.00
_cell.angle_beta   90.00
_cell.angle_gamma   90.00
#
_symmetry.space_group_name_H-M   'P 1'
#
loop_
_entity.id
_entity.type
_entity.pdbx_description
1 polymer ?
#
loop_
_entity_poly.entity_id
_entity_poly.type
_entity_poly.pdbx_seq_one_letter_code
_entity_poly.pdbx_strand_id
1 'polypeptide(L)'
;MPGADYQFVKLLGLRSSVKRVMLYHQGCFAGGTVLRIAKDLAENNAGARVLVVCSEVTIDGFRGPSDSDLVFLVGQAIFGNGAAAVIIGADPDTSVERPLFQLVYAEKQFWITQKVQLKHI
;
A
#
# COMPACT_ATOMS: atom_id res chain seq x y z
N MET A 1 -2.51 -20.24 -8.33
CA MET A 1 -3.81 -19.68 -7.86
C MET A 1 -3.85 -18.20 -8.23
N PRO A 2 -5.00 -17.67 -8.64
CA PRO A 2 -5.15 -16.24 -8.80
C PRO A 2 -4.89 -15.56 -7.44
N GLY A 3 -4.16 -14.44 -7.45
CA GLY A 3 -3.88 -13.69 -6.24
C GLY A 3 -5.12 -12.94 -5.70
N ALA A 4 -4.99 -12.31 -4.54
CA ALA A 4 -6.06 -11.51 -3.92
C ALA A 4 -6.51 -10.35 -4.85
N ASP A 5 -5.61 -9.84 -5.67
CA ASP A 5 -5.87 -8.82 -6.67
C ASP A 5 -6.99 -9.21 -7.66
N TYR A 6 -7.06 -10.48 -8.05
CA TYR A 6 -8.12 -10.96 -8.94
C TYR A 6 -9.51 -10.85 -8.29
N GLN A 7 -9.61 -11.28 -7.03
CA GLN A 7 -10.86 -11.17 -6.26
C GLN A 7 -11.25 -9.71 -6.07
N PHE A 8 -10.28 -8.85 -5.83
CA PHE A 8 -10.47 -7.43 -5.62
C PHE A 8 -11.01 -6.73 -6.87
N VAL A 9 -10.42 -7.01 -8.03
CA VAL A 9 -10.89 -6.49 -9.33
C VAL A 9 -12.35 -6.88 -9.57
N LYS A 10 -12.69 -8.14 -9.30
CA LYS A 10 -14.06 -8.65 -9.45
C LYS A 10 -15.02 -7.98 -8.48
N LEU A 11 -14.63 -7.84 -7.22
CA LEU A 11 -15.45 -7.22 -6.17
C LEU A 11 -15.77 -5.76 -6.48
N LEU A 12 -14.81 -5.02 -6.97
CA LEU A 12 -14.98 -3.60 -7.34
C LEU A 12 -15.58 -3.39 -8.72
N GLY A 13 -15.84 -4.46 -9.49
CA GLY A 13 -16.37 -4.34 -10.84
C GLY A 13 -15.42 -3.63 -11.81
N LEU A 14 -14.10 -3.71 -11.58
CA LEU A 14 -13.13 -3.07 -12.45
C LEU A 14 -13.06 -3.81 -13.80
N ARG A 15 -12.78 -3.06 -14.87
CA ARG A 15 -12.62 -3.64 -16.19
C ARG A 15 -11.49 -4.69 -16.20
N SER A 16 -11.66 -5.75 -16.98
CA SER A 16 -10.68 -6.86 -17.08
C SER A 16 -9.31 -6.43 -17.61
N SER A 17 -9.24 -5.33 -18.33
CA SER A 17 -8.00 -4.75 -18.89
C SER A 17 -7.19 -3.93 -17.88
N VAL A 18 -7.63 -3.81 -16.61
CA VAL A 18 -6.87 -3.08 -15.59
C VAL A 18 -5.50 -3.75 -15.38
N LYS A 19 -4.45 -2.95 -15.45
CA LYS A 19 -3.09 -3.43 -15.14
C LYS A 19 -2.96 -3.62 -13.63
N ARG A 20 -2.30 -4.69 -13.22
CA ARG A 20 -2.17 -5.07 -11.81
C ARG A 20 -0.73 -5.38 -11.47
N VAL A 21 -0.32 -4.95 -10.29
CA VAL A 21 0.98 -5.27 -9.70
C VAL A 21 0.73 -5.79 -8.30
N MET A 22 1.26 -6.97 -7.99
CA MET A 22 1.19 -7.54 -6.64
C MET A 22 2.57 -7.52 -6.01
N LEU A 23 2.65 -7.03 -4.78
CA LEU A 23 3.86 -7.06 -3.95
C LEU A 23 3.66 -8.10 -2.87
N TYR A 24 4.53 -9.11 -2.87
CA TYR A 24 4.51 -10.19 -1.89
C TYR A 24 5.79 -10.15 -1.04
N HIS A 25 5.68 -10.55 0.20
CA HIS A 25 6.82 -10.76 1.11
C HIS A 25 7.73 -9.53 1.28
N GLN A 26 7.13 -8.33 1.22
CA GLN A 26 7.89 -7.08 1.37
C GLN A 26 8.07 -6.64 2.83
N GLY A 27 7.28 -7.22 3.75
CA GLY A 27 7.31 -6.84 5.15
C GLY A 27 6.84 -5.39 5.39
N CYS A 28 7.23 -4.84 6.54
CA CYS A 28 6.71 -3.57 7.05
C CYS A 28 7.02 -2.33 6.19
N PHE A 29 7.99 -2.41 5.28
CA PHE A 29 8.34 -1.30 4.39
C PHE A 29 7.52 -1.24 3.11
N ALA A 30 6.63 -2.20 2.89
CA ALA A 30 5.81 -2.30 1.67
C ALA A 30 5.01 -1.04 1.38
N GLY A 31 4.44 -0.41 2.41
CA GLY A 31 3.67 0.81 2.28
C GLY A 31 4.43 1.94 1.60
N GLY A 32 5.67 2.19 2.03
CA GLY A 32 6.50 3.20 1.39
C GLY A 32 6.98 2.78 -0.02
N THR A 33 7.28 1.49 -0.21
CA THR A 33 7.67 0.97 -1.53
C THR A 33 6.53 1.12 -2.55
N VAL A 34 5.31 0.78 -2.17
CA VAL A 34 4.16 0.85 -3.08
C VAL A 34 3.80 2.30 -3.44
N LEU A 35 3.96 3.25 -2.53
CA LEU A 35 3.76 4.67 -2.84
C LEU A 35 4.74 5.17 -3.90
N ARG A 36 6.00 4.76 -3.80
CA ARG A 36 7.01 5.08 -4.82
C ARG A 36 6.63 4.49 -6.18
N ILE A 37 6.31 3.19 -6.22
CA ILE A 37 5.91 2.52 -7.46
C ILE A 37 4.67 3.19 -8.06
N ALA A 38 3.69 3.54 -7.24
CA ALA A 38 2.48 4.18 -7.69
C ALA A 38 2.73 5.60 -8.25
N LYS A 39 3.64 6.35 -7.62
CA LYS A 39 4.11 7.64 -8.14
C LYS A 39 4.74 7.48 -9.51
N ASP A 40 5.71 6.57 -9.64
CA ASP A 40 6.40 6.31 -10.91
C ASP A 40 5.41 5.88 -12.01
N LEU A 41 4.43 5.04 -11.67
CA LEU A 41 3.39 4.62 -12.62
C LEU A 41 2.48 5.78 -13.04
N ALA A 42 2.08 6.63 -12.10
CA ALA A 42 1.22 7.78 -12.40
C ALA A 42 1.94 8.82 -13.27
N GLU A 43 3.20 9.13 -12.96
CA GLU A 43 3.99 10.12 -13.69
C GLU A 43 4.37 9.66 -15.11
N ASN A 44 4.58 8.36 -15.29
CA ASN A 44 4.97 7.81 -16.60
C ASN A 44 3.80 7.35 -17.47
N ASN A 45 2.56 7.50 -17.01
CA ASN A 45 1.37 7.13 -17.78
C ASN A 45 0.33 8.24 -17.67
N ALA A 46 0.25 9.08 -18.69
CA ALA A 46 -0.66 10.22 -18.73
C ALA A 46 -2.11 9.81 -18.41
N GLY A 47 -2.75 10.51 -17.49
CA GLY A 47 -4.12 10.27 -17.06
C GLY A 47 -4.31 9.01 -16.20
N ALA A 48 -3.24 8.30 -15.84
CA ALA A 48 -3.37 7.12 -14.99
C ALA A 48 -3.84 7.49 -13.58
N ARG A 49 -4.70 6.63 -13.04
CA ARG A 49 -5.10 6.63 -11.63
C ARG A 49 -4.74 5.27 -11.06
N VAL A 50 -3.80 5.26 -10.14
CA VAL A 50 -3.24 4.05 -9.53
C VAL A 50 -3.91 3.82 -8.19
N LEU A 51 -4.78 2.82 -8.11
CA LEU A 51 -5.34 2.38 -6.85
C LEU A 51 -4.31 1.52 -6.11
N VAL A 52 -3.83 2.01 -5.00
CA VAL A 52 -2.99 1.27 -4.05
C VAL A 52 -3.87 0.68 -2.97
N VAL A 53 -3.69 -0.59 -2.69
CA VAL A 53 -4.36 -1.28 -1.58
C VAL A 53 -3.31 -2.02 -0.78
N CYS A 54 -3.25 -1.75 0.50
CA CYS A 54 -2.44 -2.49 1.47
C CYS A 54 -3.38 -3.26 2.40
N SER A 55 -3.08 -4.52 2.64
CA SER A 55 -3.83 -5.36 3.58
C SER A 55 -2.88 -6.25 4.35
N GLU A 56 -3.01 -6.24 5.65
CA GLU A 56 -2.25 -7.07 6.57
C GLU A 56 -3.20 -7.99 7.34
N VAL A 57 -2.81 -9.26 7.40
CA VAL A 57 -3.53 -10.29 8.15
C VAL A 57 -2.54 -11.01 9.04
N THR A 58 -2.75 -10.93 10.35
CA THR A 58 -1.82 -11.45 11.36
C THR A 58 -2.23 -12.81 11.90
N ILE A 59 -3.38 -13.33 11.47
CA ILE A 59 -3.94 -14.58 11.98
C ILE A 59 -3.04 -15.80 11.73
N ASP A 60 -2.28 -15.79 10.65
CA ASP A 60 -1.36 -16.89 10.30
C ASP A 60 -0.21 -17.03 11.31
N GLY A 61 0.12 -15.97 12.02
CA GLY A 61 1.11 -15.92 13.08
C GLY A 61 0.50 -16.06 14.49
N PHE A 62 -0.82 -16.19 14.60
CA PHE A 62 -1.46 -16.25 15.91
C PHE A 62 -1.11 -17.55 16.65
N ARG A 63 -0.65 -17.40 17.90
CA ARG A 63 -0.43 -18.49 18.85
C ARG A 63 -1.05 -18.13 20.19
N GLY A 64 -1.35 -19.13 20.99
CA GLY A 64 -1.79 -18.90 22.35
C GLY A 64 -0.75 -18.13 23.17
N PRO A 65 -1.16 -17.36 24.18
CA PRO A 65 -0.24 -16.63 25.03
C PRO A 65 0.75 -17.59 25.72
N SER A 66 2.01 -17.17 25.81
CA SER A 66 3.07 -17.94 26.46
C SER A 66 3.91 -17.01 27.32
N ASP A 67 4.03 -17.30 28.60
CA ASP A 67 4.83 -16.52 29.54
C ASP A 67 6.34 -16.66 29.27
N SER A 68 6.73 -17.66 28.50
CA SER A 68 8.14 -17.92 28.16
C SER A 68 8.65 -17.20 26.93
N ASP A 69 7.76 -16.59 26.12
CA ASP A 69 8.12 -15.90 24.87
C ASP A 69 7.59 -14.45 24.85
N LEU A 70 8.30 -13.58 25.56
CA LEU A 70 7.95 -12.16 25.65
C LEU A 70 8.00 -11.45 24.29
N VAL A 71 8.91 -11.83 23.40
CA VAL A 71 9.04 -11.21 22.08
C VAL A 71 7.78 -11.49 21.25
N PHE A 72 7.28 -12.71 21.36
CA PHE A 72 6.05 -13.08 20.68
C PHE A 72 4.81 -12.38 21.24
N LEU A 73 4.73 -12.23 22.57
CA LEU A 73 3.65 -11.49 23.24
C LEU A 73 3.64 -10.01 22.81
N VAL A 74 4.81 -9.37 22.76
CA VAL A 74 4.94 -7.99 22.28
C VAL A 74 4.49 -7.89 20.83
N GLY A 75 4.91 -8.82 19.97
CA GLY A 75 4.47 -8.87 18.58
C GLY A 75 2.94 -8.97 18.45
N GLN A 76 2.31 -9.84 19.21
CA GLN A 76 0.84 -9.97 19.21
C GLN A 76 0.11 -8.75 19.75
N ALA A 77 0.72 -8.01 20.67
CA ALA A 77 0.14 -6.78 21.21
C ALA A 77 0.21 -5.59 20.22
N ILE A 78 1.23 -5.57 19.36
CA ILE A 78 1.49 -4.45 18.45
C ILE A 78 0.85 -4.68 17.07
N PHE A 79 0.92 -5.89 16.53
CA PHE A 79 0.43 -6.21 15.19
C PHE A 79 -1.04 -6.60 15.20
N GLY A 80 -1.79 -6.12 14.22
CA GLY A 80 -3.20 -6.42 14.04
C GLY A 80 -3.58 -6.53 12.56
N ASN A 81 -4.80 -6.96 12.32
CA ASN A 81 -5.37 -6.95 10.98
C ASN A 81 -5.72 -5.51 10.58
N GLY A 82 -5.43 -5.15 9.36
CA GLY A 82 -5.75 -3.84 8.85
C GLY A 82 -5.70 -3.76 7.34
N ALA A 83 -6.40 -2.77 6.80
CA ALA A 83 -6.33 -2.45 5.38
C ALA A 83 -6.40 -0.94 5.18
N ALA A 84 -5.72 -0.49 4.14
CA ALA A 84 -5.75 0.90 3.71
C ALA A 84 -5.72 0.98 2.19
N ALA A 85 -6.35 2.01 1.64
CA ALA A 85 -6.34 2.25 0.21
C ALA A 85 -6.16 3.74 -0.08
N VAL A 86 -5.47 4.04 -1.19
CA VAL A 86 -5.30 5.40 -1.70
C VAL A 86 -5.25 5.36 -3.22
N ILE A 87 -5.73 6.42 -3.86
CA ILE A 87 -5.59 6.63 -5.30
C ILE A 87 -4.50 7.67 -5.53
N ILE A 88 -3.52 7.33 -6.37
CA ILE A 88 -2.43 8.20 -6.77
C ILE A 88 -2.56 8.49 -8.27
N GLY A 89 -2.48 9.76 -8.63
CA GLY A 89 -2.52 10.22 -10.02
C GLY A 89 -1.62 11.42 -10.22
N ALA A 90 -1.16 11.62 -11.44
CA ALA A 90 -0.55 12.87 -11.88
C ALA A 90 -1.63 13.75 -12.51
N ASP A 91 -1.39 15.07 -12.54
CA ASP A 91 -2.24 16.07 -13.22
C ASP A 91 -3.74 15.93 -12.83
N PRO A 92 -4.10 16.24 -11.57
CA PRO A 92 -5.46 16.06 -11.10
C PRO A 92 -6.44 16.98 -11.85
N ASP A 93 -7.56 16.42 -12.30
CA ASP A 93 -8.69 17.20 -12.79
C ASP A 93 -9.46 17.81 -11.61
N THR A 94 -9.11 19.03 -11.25
CA THR A 94 -9.71 19.74 -10.10
C THR A 94 -11.20 20.04 -10.26
N SER A 95 -11.78 19.82 -11.44
CA SER A 95 -13.24 19.94 -11.64
C SER A 95 -14.02 18.78 -11.02
N VAL A 96 -13.40 17.61 -10.90
CA VAL A 96 -14.01 16.37 -10.40
C VAL A 96 -13.21 15.69 -9.29
N GLU A 97 -11.93 16.01 -9.15
CA GLU A 97 -11.02 15.43 -8.16
C GLU A 97 -10.68 16.46 -7.08
N ARG A 98 -10.56 15.95 -5.85
CA ARG A 98 -10.12 16.75 -4.70
C ARG A 98 -8.87 16.11 -4.10
N PRO A 99 -7.66 16.45 -4.58
CA PRO A 99 -6.42 15.95 -4.01
C PRO A 99 -6.31 16.36 -2.55
N LEU A 100 -5.96 15.42 -1.69
CA LEU A 100 -5.74 15.65 -0.27
C LEU A 100 -4.28 15.98 0.03
N PHE A 101 -3.37 15.34 -0.70
CA PHE A 101 -1.92 15.49 -0.52
C PHE A 101 -1.21 15.46 -1.86
N GLN A 102 -0.10 16.15 -1.94
CA GLN A 102 0.85 16.03 -3.02
C GLN A 102 2.02 15.15 -2.57
N LEU A 103 2.26 14.06 -3.32
CA LEU A 103 3.41 13.19 -3.12
C LEU A 103 4.62 13.79 -3.84
N VAL A 104 5.34 14.69 -3.16
CA VAL A 104 6.46 15.43 -3.75
C VAL A 104 7.65 14.52 -3.98
N TYR A 105 7.93 13.64 -3.01
CA TYR A 105 9.13 12.85 -3.01
C TYR A 105 8.90 11.50 -2.31
N ALA A 106 9.40 10.43 -2.92
CA ALA A 106 9.41 9.10 -2.32
C ALA A 106 10.72 8.40 -2.70
N GLU A 107 11.61 8.19 -1.71
CA GLU A 107 12.83 7.42 -1.94
C GLU A 107 13.11 6.48 -0.76
N LYS A 108 13.84 5.42 -1.07
CA LYS A 108 14.40 4.52 -0.06
C LYS A 108 15.89 4.77 0.03
N GLN A 109 16.33 5.31 1.15
CA GLN A 109 17.77 5.49 1.41
C GLN A 109 18.36 4.22 2.00
N PHE A 110 19.59 3.90 1.61
CA PHE A 110 20.29 2.69 2.05
C PHE A 110 20.59 2.66 3.57
N TRP A 111 20.50 3.80 4.23
CA TRP A 111 20.85 4.00 5.64
C TRP A 111 19.66 4.12 6.57
N ILE A 112 18.62 3.30 6.41
CA ILE A 112 17.65 3.06 7.49
C ILE A 112 16.32 3.80 7.38
N THR A 113 16.18 4.89 6.63
CA THR A 113 14.91 5.62 6.59
C THR A 113 14.33 5.73 5.20
N GLN A 114 13.13 5.22 5.05
CA GLN A 114 12.28 5.54 3.91
C GLN A 114 11.68 6.93 4.15
N LYS A 115 12.01 7.89 3.29
CA LYS A 115 11.40 9.22 3.33
C LYS A 115 10.27 9.30 2.32
N VAL A 116 9.09 9.61 2.80
CA VAL A 116 7.94 9.99 1.99
C VAL A 116 7.57 11.42 2.40
N GLN A 117 7.61 12.35 1.47
CA GLN A 117 7.13 13.69 1.72
C GLN A 117 5.73 13.86 1.13
N LEU A 118 4.80 14.19 1.99
CA LEU A 118 3.45 14.57 1.66
C LEU A 118 3.27 16.06 1.97
N LYS A 119 2.71 16.80 1.03
CA LYS A 119 2.30 18.18 1.23
C LYS A 119 0.77 18.21 1.21
N HIS A 120 0.20 18.81 2.23
CA HIS A 120 -1.23 19.11 2.25
C HIS A 120 -1.53 20.19 1.21
N ILE A 121 -2.59 20.01 0.45
CA ILE A 121 -3.04 20.95 -0.59
C ILE A 121 -4.16 21.84 -0.04
#